data_3b083669002bf14e07c91996c9201809
#
_entry.id   3b083669002bf14e07c91996c9201809
#
_cell.length_a   1.000
_cell.length_b   1.000
_cell.length_c   1.000
_cell.angle_alpha   90.00
_cell.angle_beta   90.00
_cell.angle_gamma   90.00
#
_symmetry.space_group_name_H-M   'P 1'
#
loop_
_entity.id
_entity.type
_entity.pdbx_description
1 polymer ?
#
loop_
_entity_poly.entity_id
_entity_poly.type
_entity_poly.pdbx_seq_one_letter_code
_entity_poly.pdbx_strand_id
1 'polypeptide(L)'
;NGVGLEYKASKYRAAAFFGVLRRAINDDPEDPNPRRPQYRRYGWGFSTGYGSGANSIDIYLLRAYDSESSLNDIWREQLQSQENLVLGVKGRVSYKNRLSLTANVATSAFTADKNSPKVTAGEATRFDKVFEAKYTSRVRFAGDASLSLSLPWVNASVTYKMIQPDYVSLGTYYTTNNYHYHIPTNVAIVVFFS
;
A
#
# COMPACT_ATOMS: atom_id res chain seq x y z
N ASN A 1 -10.14 10.96 10.36
CA ASN A 1 -9.54 12.02 11.20
C ASN A 1 -8.09 11.64 11.47
N GLY A 2 -7.15 12.58 11.26
CA GLY A 2 -5.74 12.33 11.48
C GLY A 2 -4.94 13.62 11.44
N VAL A 3 -3.66 13.50 11.71
CA VAL A 3 -2.67 14.57 11.62
C VAL A 3 -1.59 14.16 10.62
N GLY A 4 -1.06 15.12 9.90
CA GLY A 4 0.04 14.92 8.96
C GLY A 4 1.01 16.08 9.00
N LEU A 5 2.26 15.77 8.71
CA LEU A 5 3.35 16.73 8.58
C LEU A 5 4.01 16.52 7.24
N GLU A 6 4.29 17.60 6.54
CA GLU A 6 5.04 17.58 5.30
C GLU A 6 6.20 18.60 5.38
N TYR A 7 7.37 18.14 4.97
CA TYR A 7 8.58 18.95 4.86
C TYR A 7 9.09 18.91 3.43
N LYS A 8 9.34 20.08 2.87
CA LYS A 8 9.93 20.24 1.53
C LYS A 8 11.05 21.27 1.59
N ALA A 9 12.25 20.86 1.19
CA ALA A 9 13.40 21.74 1.09
C ALA A 9 14.25 21.38 -0.12
N SER A 10 14.30 22.27 -1.11
CA SER A 10 15.10 22.08 -2.33
C SER A 10 14.87 20.71 -2.99
N LYS A 11 15.78 19.76 -2.74
CA LYS A 11 15.75 18.40 -3.29
C LYS A 11 15.22 17.36 -2.32
N TYR A 12 15.01 17.69 -1.04
CA TYR A 12 14.55 16.77 -0.01
C TYR A 12 13.06 16.93 0.24
N ARG A 13 12.38 15.80 0.39
CA ARG A 13 10.97 15.71 0.76
C ARG A 13 10.83 14.70 1.89
N ALA A 14 10.00 15.01 2.86
CA ALA A 14 9.58 14.05 3.87
C ALA A 14 8.13 14.33 4.24
N ALA A 15 7.37 13.29 4.49
CA ALA A 15 6.02 13.41 5.00
C ALA A 15 5.73 12.28 5.97
N ALA A 16 4.92 12.57 6.96
CA ALA A 16 4.43 11.58 7.91
C ALA A 16 2.95 11.86 8.21
N PHE A 17 2.21 10.82 8.47
CA PHE A 17 0.83 10.96 8.94
C PHE A 17 0.49 9.88 9.96
N PHE A 18 -0.50 10.18 10.80
CA PHE A 18 -1.15 9.24 11.70
C PHE A 18 -2.65 9.56 11.76
N GLY A 19 -3.51 8.54 11.74
CA GLY A 19 -4.93 8.79 11.82
C GLY A 19 -5.81 7.55 11.83
N VAL A 20 -7.12 7.82 11.86
CA VAL A 20 -8.16 6.80 11.74
C VAL A 20 -8.54 6.66 10.28
N LEU A 21 -8.19 5.53 9.66
CA LEU A 21 -8.48 5.22 8.26
C LEU A 21 -9.92 4.72 8.08
N ARG A 22 -10.47 4.06 9.11
CA ARG A 22 -11.84 3.53 9.11
C ARG A 22 -12.42 3.63 10.52
N ARG A 23 -13.65 4.10 10.64
CA ARG A 23 -14.38 4.16 11.92
C ARG A 23 -14.92 2.78 12.28
N ALA A 24 -15.05 2.48 13.56
CA ALA A 24 -15.76 1.30 14.02
C ALA A 24 -17.26 1.43 13.74
N ILE A 25 -17.90 0.30 13.44
CA ILE A 25 -19.35 0.10 13.53
C ILE A 25 -19.54 -1.02 14.54
N ASN A 26 -20.18 -0.70 15.64
CA ASN A 26 -20.37 -1.58 16.79
C ASN A 26 -21.83 -1.46 17.28
N ASP A 27 -22.76 -1.74 16.37
CA ASP A 27 -24.19 -1.74 16.69
C ASP A 27 -24.52 -2.91 17.62
N ASP A 28 -25.64 -2.79 18.34
CA ASP A 28 -26.11 -3.85 19.20
C ASP A 28 -26.47 -5.07 18.34
N PRO A 29 -25.95 -6.28 18.66
CA PRO A 29 -26.32 -7.49 17.95
C PRO A 29 -27.82 -7.83 18.02
N GLU A 30 -28.54 -7.33 19.04
CA GLU A 30 -29.98 -7.53 19.21
C GLU A 30 -30.82 -6.50 18.42
N ASP A 31 -30.18 -5.53 17.76
CA ASP A 31 -30.89 -4.59 16.88
C ASP A 31 -31.55 -5.37 15.73
N PRO A 32 -32.84 -5.14 15.43
CA PRO A 32 -33.52 -5.81 14.31
C PRO A 32 -32.87 -5.59 12.94
N ASN A 33 -32.06 -4.55 12.79
CA ASN A 33 -31.37 -4.24 11.52
C ASN A 33 -29.95 -3.68 11.77
N PRO A 34 -29.03 -4.48 12.33
CA PRO A 34 -27.70 -4.02 12.66
C PRO A 34 -26.90 -3.75 11.39
N ARG A 35 -26.13 -2.67 11.39
CA ARG A 35 -25.15 -2.43 10.33
C ARG A 35 -24.04 -3.48 10.40
N ARG A 36 -23.45 -3.81 9.27
CA ARG A 36 -22.33 -4.75 9.21
C ARG A 36 -21.21 -4.27 10.14
N PRO A 37 -20.85 -5.02 11.17
CA PRO A 37 -19.84 -4.61 12.13
C PRO A 37 -18.47 -4.50 11.47
N GLN A 38 -17.67 -3.54 11.93
CA GLN A 38 -16.32 -3.37 11.44
C GLN A 38 -15.41 -2.76 12.50
N TYR A 39 -14.16 -3.20 12.55
CA TYR A 39 -13.14 -2.63 13.44
C TYR A 39 -12.80 -1.20 13.05
N ARG A 40 -12.46 -0.38 14.05
CA ARG A 40 -11.73 0.87 13.83
C ARG A 40 -10.34 0.53 13.32
N ARG A 41 -9.96 1.17 12.22
CA ARG A 41 -8.64 1.00 11.62
C ARG A 41 -7.81 2.26 11.82
N TYR A 42 -6.66 2.10 12.44
CA TYR A 42 -5.64 3.12 12.51
C TYR A 42 -4.63 2.92 11.38
N GLY A 43 -4.00 4.02 10.98
CA GLY A 43 -2.90 3.98 10.04
C GLY A 43 -1.89 5.07 10.34
N TRP A 44 -0.64 4.74 10.08
CA TRP A 44 0.43 5.71 10.04
C TRP A 44 1.32 5.45 8.83
N GLY A 45 1.93 6.49 8.33
CA GLY A 45 2.83 6.38 7.21
C GLY A 45 3.92 7.41 7.28
N PHE A 46 5.01 7.07 6.63
CA PHE A 46 6.17 7.92 6.46
C PHE A 46 6.66 7.80 5.03
N SER A 47 7.06 8.92 4.44
CA SER A 47 7.73 8.93 3.15
C SER A 47 8.91 9.89 3.19
N THR A 48 9.96 9.53 2.47
CA THR A 48 11.11 10.40 2.27
C THR A 48 11.58 10.30 0.83
N GLY A 49 12.03 11.40 0.27
CA GLY A 49 12.47 11.44 -1.11
C GLY A 49 13.57 12.45 -1.34
N TYR A 50 14.36 12.19 -2.36
CA TYR A 50 15.43 13.04 -2.84
C TYR A 50 15.31 13.27 -4.34
N GLY A 51 15.66 14.47 -4.79
CA GLY A 51 15.67 14.83 -6.18
C GLY A 51 14.56 15.80 -6.56
N SER A 52 14.52 16.18 -7.82
CA SER A 52 13.54 17.11 -8.40
C SER A 52 12.97 16.53 -9.68
N GLY A 53 11.94 17.14 -10.23
CA GLY A 53 11.07 16.67 -11.32
C GLY A 53 11.66 15.74 -12.38
N ALA A 54 12.91 15.93 -12.80
CA ALA A 54 13.56 15.08 -13.79
C ALA A 54 14.15 13.79 -13.20
N ASN A 55 14.77 13.88 -12.01
CA ASN A 55 15.42 12.74 -11.36
C ASN A 55 15.06 12.73 -9.88
N SER A 56 14.40 11.70 -9.45
CA SER A 56 13.96 11.59 -8.05
C SER A 56 13.84 10.13 -7.61
N ILE A 57 14.02 9.92 -6.33
CA ILE A 57 13.73 8.68 -5.65
C ILE A 57 12.94 8.98 -4.38
N ASP A 58 11.90 8.22 -4.14
CA ASP A 58 11.04 8.30 -2.96
C ASP A 58 10.91 6.91 -2.36
N ILE A 59 11.00 6.83 -1.05
CA ILE A 59 10.75 5.62 -0.27
C ILE A 59 9.57 5.92 0.65
N TYR A 60 8.64 5.00 0.76
CA TYR A 60 7.47 5.14 1.63
C TYR A 60 7.19 3.87 2.42
N LEU A 61 6.69 4.09 3.62
CA LEU A 61 6.26 3.06 4.55
C LEU A 61 4.86 3.40 5.03
N LEU A 62 3.97 2.43 5.01
CA LEU A 62 2.60 2.54 5.51
C LEU A 62 2.29 1.35 6.40
N ARG A 63 1.79 1.60 7.60
CA ARG A 63 1.19 0.57 8.44
C ARG A 63 -0.26 0.89 8.71
N ALA A 64 -1.13 -0.10 8.58
CA ALA A 64 -2.54 -0.03 8.93
C ALA A 64 -2.90 -1.24 9.79
N TYR A 65 -3.68 -1.05 10.84
CA TYR A 65 -4.09 -2.13 11.74
C TYR A 65 -5.45 -1.87 12.37
N ASP A 66 -6.18 -2.95 12.60
CA ASP A 66 -7.46 -2.93 13.26
C ASP A 66 -7.30 -2.93 14.79
N SER A 67 -8.13 -2.14 15.47
CA SER A 67 -8.18 -2.04 16.93
C SER A 67 -9.23 -3.00 17.47
N GLU A 68 -8.81 -4.05 18.13
CA GLU A 68 -9.70 -5.09 18.67
C GLU A 68 -10.64 -4.56 19.75
N SER A 69 -10.17 -3.59 20.54
CA SER A 69 -11.00 -2.93 21.56
C SER A 69 -12.12 -2.03 21.02
N SER A 70 -12.22 -1.91 19.70
CA SER A 70 -13.23 -1.06 19.05
C SER A 70 -14.58 -1.74 18.81
N LEU A 71 -14.69 -3.03 19.07
CA LEU A 71 -15.91 -3.83 18.98
C LEU A 71 -16.20 -4.49 20.32
N ASN A 72 -17.49 -4.80 20.57
CA ASN A 72 -17.90 -5.65 21.67
C ASN A 72 -17.41 -7.11 21.48
N ASP A 73 -17.51 -7.92 22.53
CA ASP A 73 -16.99 -9.29 22.53
C ASP A 73 -17.68 -10.16 21.49
N ILE A 74 -18.99 -10.02 21.31
CA ILE A 74 -19.78 -10.80 20.36
C ILE A 74 -19.28 -10.62 18.93
N TRP A 75 -19.10 -9.37 18.49
CA TRP A 75 -18.59 -9.10 17.15
C TRP A 75 -17.11 -9.43 17.01
N ARG A 76 -16.32 -9.33 18.09
CA ARG A 76 -14.90 -9.65 18.09
C ARG A 76 -14.64 -11.14 17.89
N GLU A 77 -15.52 -12.02 18.37
CA GLU A 77 -15.47 -13.46 18.13
C GLU A 77 -15.79 -13.85 16.68
N GLN A 78 -16.61 -13.04 16.00
CA GLN A 78 -17.06 -13.32 14.63
C GLN A 78 -16.18 -12.70 13.55
N LEU A 79 -15.40 -11.67 13.88
CA LEU A 79 -14.63 -10.89 12.92
C LEU A 79 -13.12 -10.99 13.18
N GLN A 80 -12.37 -11.21 12.12
CA GLN A 80 -10.92 -11.22 12.18
C GLN A 80 -10.36 -9.80 12.11
N SER A 81 -9.45 -9.48 13.05
CA SER A 81 -8.71 -8.21 13.05
C SER A 81 -7.51 -8.31 12.12
N GLN A 82 -7.32 -7.30 11.29
CA GLN A 82 -6.32 -7.30 10.23
C GLN A 82 -5.19 -6.30 10.52
N GLU A 83 -4.02 -6.59 9.98
CA GLU A 83 -2.93 -5.62 9.90
C GLU A 83 -2.18 -5.73 8.57
N ASN A 84 -1.55 -4.63 8.18
CA ASN A 84 -0.84 -4.53 6.93
C ASN A 84 0.34 -3.57 7.06
N LEU A 85 1.47 -3.97 6.51
CA LEU A 85 2.67 -3.14 6.37
C LEU A 85 3.05 -3.09 4.90
N VAL A 86 3.14 -1.89 4.33
CA VAL A 86 3.55 -1.67 2.95
C VAL A 86 4.85 -0.88 2.94
N LEU A 87 5.83 -1.39 2.22
CA LEU A 87 7.07 -0.69 1.90
C LEU A 87 7.14 -0.51 0.39
N GLY A 88 7.42 0.69 -0.08
CA GLY A 88 7.55 0.93 -1.50
C GLY A 88 8.64 1.94 -1.83
N VAL A 89 9.08 1.85 -3.08
CA VAL A 89 10.09 2.72 -3.68
C VAL A 89 9.56 3.21 -5.03
N LYS A 90 9.60 4.52 -5.23
CA LYS A 90 9.25 5.16 -6.49
C LYS A 90 10.49 5.91 -7.01
N GLY A 91 10.83 5.66 -8.24
CA GLY A 91 11.95 6.33 -8.90
C GLY A 91 11.52 6.99 -10.20
N ARG A 92 12.18 8.09 -10.54
CA ARG A 92 12.08 8.72 -11.84
C ARG A 92 13.46 9.18 -12.30
N VAL A 93 13.79 8.86 -13.54
CA VAL A 93 15.02 9.29 -14.19
C VAL A 93 14.66 9.84 -15.58
N SER A 94 15.18 11.00 -15.91
CA SER A 94 14.99 11.63 -17.22
C SER A 94 16.35 11.97 -17.84
N TYR A 95 16.54 11.59 -19.09
CA TYR A 95 17.75 11.85 -19.85
C TYR A 95 17.48 12.84 -20.98
N LYS A 96 18.19 13.95 -20.98
CA LYS A 96 18.13 15.03 -21.97
C LYS A 96 16.69 15.52 -22.27
N ASN A 97 15.75 15.39 -21.34
CA ASN A 97 14.33 15.69 -21.48
C ASN A 97 13.63 14.96 -22.66
N ARG A 98 14.26 13.91 -23.19
CA ARG A 98 13.72 13.13 -24.31
C ARG A 98 13.31 11.73 -23.88
N LEU A 99 14.05 11.14 -22.96
CA LEU A 99 13.76 9.81 -22.44
C LEU A 99 13.48 9.91 -20.96
N SER A 100 12.38 9.34 -20.49
CA SER A 100 12.07 9.27 -19.06
C SER A 100 11.63 7.87 -18.68
N LEU A 101 12.20 7.37 -17.59
CA LEU A 101 11.81 6.13 -16.92
C LEU A 101 11.21 6.49 -15.57
N THR A 102 10.01 6.01 -15.32
CA THR A 102 9.38 6.05 -13.99
C THR A 102 9.11 4.62 -13.57
N ALA A 103 9.47 4.26 -12.35
CA ALA A 103 9.18 2.95 -11.78
C ALA A 103 8.69 3.10 -10.34
N ASN A 104 7.74 2.28 -9.96
CA ASN A 104 7.21 2.19 -8.61
C ASN A 104 7.05 0.72 -8.25
N VAL A 105 7.63 0.30 -7.14
CA VAL A 105 7.56 -1.07 -6.63
C VAL A 105 7.17 -1.03 -5.17
N ALA A 106 6.21 -1.85 -4.78
CA ALA A 106 5.77 -1.97 -3.41
C ALA A 106 5.67 -3.44 -2.99
N THR A 107 6.04 -3.71 -1.76
CA THR A 107 5.79 -4.97 -1.08
C THR A 107 4.80 -4.75 0.04
N SER A 108 3.86 -5.66 0.18
CA SER A 108 2.84 -5.66 1.22
C SER A 108 2.96 -6.93 2.04
N ALA A 109 3.19 -6.78 3.33
CA ALA A 109 3.01 -7.82 4.33
C ALA A 109 1.63 -7.63 4.95
N PHE A 110 0.75 -8.60 4.77
CA PHE A 110 -0.65 -8.55 5.21
C PHE A 110 -0.95 -9.75 6.11
N THR A 111 -1.56 -9.50 7.27
CA THR A 111 -2.09 -10.50 8.19
C THR A 111 -3.61 -10.42 8.19
N ALA A 112 -4.26 -11.52 7.83
CA ALA A 112 -5.72 -11.60 7.75
C ALA A 112 -6.37 -11.73 9.14
N ASP A 113 -5.67 -12.35 10.09
CA ASP A 113 -6.11 -12.50 11.48
C ASP A 113 -4.92 -12.28 12.44
N LYS A 114 -4.96 -11.19 13.19
CA LYS A 114 -3.97 -10.85 14.20
C LYS A 114 -3.93 -11.82 15.38
N ASN A 115 -5.02 -12.57 15.61
CA ASN A 115 -5.11 -13.55 16.69
C ASN A 115 -4.62 -14.95 16.28
N SER A 116 -4.27 -15.14 15.00
CA SER A 116 -3.71 -16.40 14.53
C SER A 116 -2.34 -16.67 15.19
N PRO A 117 -1.98 -17.95 15.41
CA PRO A 117 -0.71 -18.31 16.02
C PRO A 117 0.49 -17.71 15.28
N LYS A 118 1.53 -17.39 16.01
CA LYS A 118 2.81 -16.92 15.45
C LYS A 118 3.49 -18.08 14.72
N VAL A 119 4.13 -17.76 13.61
CA VAL A 119 5.00 -18.71 12.92
C VAL A 119 6.28 -18.85 13.77
N THR A 120 6.43 -19.99 14.43
CA THR A 120 7.64 -20.35 15.15
C THR A 120 8.65 -20.89 14.14
N ALA A 121 9.11 -20.05 13.25
CA ALA A 121 10.22 -20.40 12.36
C ALA A 121 11.53 -20.07 13.08
N GLY A 122 12.52 -20.97 13.03
CA GLY A 122 13.83 -20.82 13.65
C GLY A 122 14.70 -19.68 13.13
N GLU A 123 14.14 -18.78 12.37
CA GLU A 123 14.72 -17.52 11.90
C GLU A 123 13.77 -16.37 12.29
N ALA A 124 13.86 -15.93 13.55
CA ALA A 124 13.32 -14.63 13.95
C ALA A 124 13.98 -13.57 13.06
N THR A 125 13.29 -13.16 12.02
CA THR A 125 13.79 -12.13 11.11
C THR A 125 13.84 -10.80 11.88
N ARG A 126 14.83 -9.97 11.60
CA ARG A 126 14.98 -8.63 12.19
C ARG A 126 13.73 -7.73 12.01
N PHE A 127 12.78 -8.18 11.23
CA PHE A 127 11.50 -7.51 10.96
C PHE A 127 10.39 -7.82 11.97
N ASP A 128 10.56 -8.81 12.86
CA ASP A 128 9.53 -9.21 13.84
C ASP A 128 9.13 -8.08 14.81
N LYS A 129 10.02 -7.09 15.01
CA LYS A 129 9.70 -5.89 15.81
C LYS A 129 8.74 -4.92 15.09
N VAL A 130 8.67 -4.97 13.76
CA VAL A 130 7.87 -4.06 12.94
C VAL A 130 6.64 -4.76 12.40
N PHE A 131 6.76 -6.04 12.06
CA PHE A 131 5.67 -6.87 11.54
C PHE A 131 5.86 -8.31 12.03
N GLU A 132 4.96 -8.79 12.88
CA GLU A 132 5.00 -10.12 13.42
C GLU A 132 4.35 -11.12 12.45
N ALA A 133 5.15 -12.04 11.91
CA ALA A 133 4.64 -13.06 10.98
C ALA A 133 3.75 -14.08 11.72
N LYS A 134 2.55 -14.29 11.20
CA LYS A 134 1.55 -15.25 11.68
C LYS A 134 1.17 -16.24 10.59
N TYR A 135 0.50 -17.33 10.93
CA TYR A 135 0.06 -18.31 9.94
C TYR A 135 -0.83 -17.73 8.84
N THR A 136 -1.57 -16.66 9.14
CA THR A 136 -2.40 -15.94 8.18
C THR A 136 -1.67 -14.79 7.47
N SER A 137 -0.36 -14.61 7.72
CA SER A 137 0.44 -13.58 7.10
C SER A 137 0.89 -13.99 5.71
N ARG A 138 0.89 -13.03 4.78
CA ARG A 138 1.38 -13.21 3.42
C ARG A 138 2.09 -11.96 2.94
N VAL A 139 3.12 -12.16 2.12
CA VAL A 139 3.86 -11.08 1.47
C VAL A 139 3.58 -11.13 -0.01
N ARG A 140 3.25 -9.97 -0.61
CA ARG A 140 2.96 -9.83 -2.03
C ARG A 140 3.58 -8.56 -2.57
N PHE A 141 3.79 -8.55 -3.90
CA PHE A 141 4.42 -7.46 -4.61
C PHE A 141 3.46 -6.85 -5.62
N ALA A 142 3.58 -5.55 -5.81
CA ALA A 142 2.95 -4.81 -6.88
C ALA A 142 3.94 -3.78 -7.43
N GLY A 143 3.85 -3.49 -8.71
CA GLY A 143 4.72 -2.48 -9.31
C GLY A 143 4.25 -2.08 -10.70
N ASP A 144 4.74 -0.92 -11.10
CA ASP A 144 4.58 -0.40 -12.45
C ASP A 144 5.88 0.26 -12.91
N ALA A 145 6.12 0.19 -14.20
CA ALA A 145 7.21 0.89 -14.85
C ALA A 145 6.74 1.50 -16.16
N SER A 146 7.09 2.74 -16.42
CA SER A 146 6.75 3.45 -17.64
C SER A 146 7.99 4.07 -18.25
N LEU A 147 8.26 3.72 -19.51
CA LEU A 147 9.31 4.30 -20.32
C LEU A 147 8.65 5.21 -21.36
N SER A 148 9.04 6.47 -21.40
CA SER A 148 8.52 7.45 -22.34
C SER A 148 9.66 8.08 -23.15
N LEU A 149 9.45 8.16 -24.46
CA LEU A 149 10.34 8.79 -25.43
C LEU A 149 9.60 9.99 -26.02
N SER A 150 10.22 11.17 -25.99
CA SER A 150 9.67 12.39 -26.59
C SER A 150 10.68 12.99 -27.55
N LEU A 151 10.37 12.92 -28.85
CA LEU A 151 11.12 13.52 -29.94
C LEU A 151 10.27 14.57 -30.63
N PRO A 152 10.86 15.52 -31.40
CA PRO A 152 10.08 16.58 -32.07
C PRO A 152 8.97 16.10 -32.99
N TRP A 153 9.10 14.85 -33.49
CA TRP A 153 8.21 14.26 -34.49
C TRP A 153 7.49 13.00 -33.98
N VAL A 154 7.82 12.49 -32.78
CA VAL A 154 7.15 11.30 -32.21
C VAL A 154 7.17 11.33 -30.70
N ASN A 155 6.07 10.94 -30.09
CA ASN A 155 5.95 10.62 -28.66
C ASN A 155 5.52 9.16 -28.54
N ALA A 156 6.31 8.38 -27.83
CA ALA A 156 6.03 6.97 -27.56
C ALA A 156 6.14 6.66 -26.07
N SER A 157 5.26 5.83 -25.56
CA SER A 157 5.37 5.35 -24.19
C SER A 157 5.01 3.87 -24.11
N VAL A 158 5.73 3.17 -23.25
CA VAL A 158 5.47 1.77 -22.88
C VAL A 158 5.31 1.71 -21.39
N THR A 159 4.19 1.18 -20.93
CA THR A 159 3.91 0.99 -19.50
C THR A 159 3.68 -0.48 -19.22
N TYR A 160 4.40 -0.98 -18.23
CA TYR A 160 4.23 -2.33 -17.68
C TYR A 160 3.70 -2.22 -16.26
N LYS A 161 2.66 -3.00 -15.92
CA LYS A 161 2.09 -3.06 -14.58
C LYS A 161 1.90 -4.50 -14.16
N MET A 162 2.35 -4.83 -12.97
CA MET A 162 2.20 -6.14 -12.34
C MET A 162 1.64 -5.97 -10.94
N ILE A 163 0.60 -6.73 -10.62
CA ILE A 163 0.06 -6.84 -9.26
C ILE A 163 -0.09 -8.33 -8.99
N GLN A 164 0.62 -8.84 -7.99
CA GLN A 164 0.47 -10.23 -7.59
C GLN A 164 -0.95 -10.49 -7.07
N PRO A 165 -1.51 -11.69 -7.32
CA PRO A 165 -2.78 -12.10 -6.71
C PRO A 165 -2.74 -11.93 -5.19
N ASP A 166 -3.85 -11.52 -4.60
CA ASP A 166 -3.97 -11.26 -3.16
C ASP A 166 -3.08 -10.14 -2.61
N TYR A 167 -2.56 -9.25 -3.46
CA TYR A 167 -1.95 -8.04 -2.97
C TYR A 167 -2.99 -7.16 -2.28
N VAL A 168 -2.75 -6.84 -1.02
CA VAL A 168 -3.65 -6.01 -0.19
C VAL A 168 -2.90 -4.82 0.34
N SER A 169 -3.48 -3.63 0.25
CA SER A 169 -3.03 -2.45 0.97
C SER A 169 -4.22 -1.83 1.71
N LEU A 170 -4.22 -1.96 3.03
CA LEU A 170 -5.31 -1.46 3.89
C LEU A 170 -5.35 0.07 4.00
N GLY A 171 -4.30 0.75 3.56
CA GLY A 171 -4.19 2.21 3.55
C GLY A 171 -4.68 2.88 2.27
N THR A 172 -4.97 2.13 1.22
CA THR A 172 -5.44 2.66 -0.06
C THR A 172 -6.83 2.12 -0.39
N TYR A 173 -7.77 3.03 -0.62
CA TYR A 173 -9.17 2.68 -0.90
C TYR A 173 -9.36 1.99 -2.26
N TYR A 174 -8.40 2.12 -3.17
CA TYR A 174 -8.52 1.69 -4.57
C TYR A 174 -7.96 0.31 -4.90
N THR A 175 -7.26 -0.35 -3.99
CA THR A 175 -6.63 -1.65 -4.26
C THR A 175 -7.41 -2.86 -3.76
N THR A 176 -8.48 -2.65 -2.99
CA THR A 176 -9.24 -3.75 -2.36
C THR A 176 -10.38 -4.31 -3.21
N ASN A 177 -10.69 -3.73 -4.37
CA ASN A 177 -11.88 -4.15 -5.14
C ASN A 177 -11.61 -4.98 -6.40
N ASN A 178 -10.39 -5.41 -6.66
CA ASN A 178 -10.12 -6.30 -7.81
C ASN A 178 -9.81 -7.72 -7.34
N TYR A 179 -10.81 -8.39 -6.76
CA TYR A 179 -10.83 -9.85 -6.65
C TYR A 179 -11.15 -10.46 -8.02
N HIS A 180 -10.26 -10.35 -8.97
CA HIS A 180 -10.30 -11.19 -10.15
C HIS A 180 -8.96 -11.90 -10.32
N TYR A 181 -9.05 -13.23 -10.40
CA TYR A 181 -8.00 -14.20 -10.70
C TYR A 181 -7.33 -13.93 -12.06
N HIS A 182 -6.71 -12.80 -12.22
CA HIS A 182 -5.83 -12.55 -13.35
C HIS A 182 -4.55 -11.94 -12.84
N ILE A 183 -3.44 -12.53 -13.24
CA ILE A 183 -2.16 -11.80 -13.28
C ILE A 183 -2.34 -10.79 -14.41
N PRO A 184 -2.74 -9.55 -14.18
CA PRO A 184 -2.83 -8.59 -15.26
C PRO A 184 -1.43 -8.05 -15.49
N THR A 185 -0.68 -8.76 -16.30
CA THR A 185 0.47 -8.17 -16.97
C THR A 185 -0.10 -7.28 -18.07
N ASN A 186 -0.38 -6.04 -17.76
CA ASN A 186 -0.84 -5.07 -18.75
C ASN A 186 0.36 -4.34 -19.32
N VAL A 187 0.64 -4.59 -20.61
CA VAL A 187 1.56 -3.77 -21.41
C VAL A 187 0.70 -2.84 -22.26
N ALA A 188 0.77 -1.55 -22.01
CA ALA A 188 0.16 -0.55 -22.86
C ALA A 188 1.26 0.15 -23.68
N ILE A 189 1.16 0.10 -25.00
CA ILE A 189 2.03 0.83 -25.91
C ILE A 189 1.18 1.93 -26.55
N VAL A 190 1.57 3.18 -26.30
CA VAL A 190 0.88 4.35 -26.88
C VAL A 190 1.91 5.12 -27.70
N VAL A 191 1.62 5.30 -28.98
CA VAL A 191 2.46 6.05 -29.91
C VAL A 191 1.62 7.15 -30.55
N PHE A 192 2.08 8.40 -30.45
CA PHE A 192 1.47 9.54 -31.11
C PHE A 192 2.48 10.13 -32.12
N PHE A 193 2.00 10.41 -33.31
CA PHE A 193 2.73 11.16 -34.32
C PHE A 193 2.22 12.61 -34.33
N SER A 194 3.12 13.57 -34.27
CA SER A 194 2.84 15.00 -34.37
C SER A 194 3.26 15.54 -35.74
#